data_e40da303d697e6a390973591904a8e22
#
_entry.id   e40da303d697e6a390973591904a8e22
#
_cell.length_a   1.000
_cell.length_b   1.000
_cell.length_c   1.000
_cell.angle_alpha   90.00
_cell.angle_beta   90.00
_cell.angle_gamma   90.00
#
_symmetry.space_group_name_H-M   'P 1'
#
loop_
_entity.id
_entity.type
_entity.pdbx_description
1 polymer ?
#
loop_
_entity_poly.entity_id
_entity_poly.type
_entity_poly.pdbx_seq_one_letter_code
_entity_poly.pdbx_strand_id
1 'polypeptide(L)'
;VIASASKNRCDKRWLVLASIIAFIQFCAAVGSGLIFESFFENYRIFNTSELNVIYQGILGFVVTSFIAYWWHRAMHKNDFLWRVFHQLHHSPKRIETLSAFYLHPFDSMAATFLNALSGYYILGLSPYGVVLSLFLAAIYNVFIQSDLKTPRWIGFVLQRPEMHRVHHQINHHAQNYGISIWDVLFGTFKNPTQYVDEVGFEQTRSERVFDMLILQDVYKKKKTNK
;
A
#
# COMPACT_ATOMS: atom_id res chain seq x y z
N VAL A 1 9.67 21.55 -13.83
CA VAL A 1 8.24 21.39 -13.46
C VAL A 1 7.88 19.95 -13.74
N ILE A 2 7.62 19.17 -12.69
CA ILE A 2 7.16 17.80 -12.81
C ILE A 2 5.67 17.89 -13.13
N ALA A 3 5.31 17.62 -14.41
CA ALA A 3 3.92 17.68 -14.83
C ALA A 3 3.18 16.42 -14.38
N SER A 4 1.94 16.59 -13.87
CA SER A 4 1.01 15.48 -13.66
C SER A 4 0.82 14.71 -14.95
N ALA A 5 0.91 13.39 -14.88
CA ALA A 5 0.77 12.52 -16.04
C ALA A 5 -0.71 12.14 -16.31
N SER A 6 -1.59 12.32 -15.33
CA SER A 6 -3.01 11.96 -15.45
C SER A 6 -3.82 12.99 -16.23
N LYS A 7 -4.64 12.52 -17.15
CA LYS A 7 -5.64 13.33 -17.88
C LYS A 7 -6.95 13.50 -17.09
N ASN A 8 -7.19 12.67 -16.07
CA ASN A 8 -8.40 12.71 -15.27
C ASN A 8 -8.32 13.83 -14.23
N ARG A 9 -9.25 14.76 -14.25
CA ARG A 9 -9.32 15.85 -13.27
C ARG A 9 -9.81 15.31 -11.93
N CYS A 10 -9.19 15.85 -10.85
CA CYS A 10 -9.68 15.63 -9.49
C CYS A 10 -10.99 16.41 -9.31
N ASP A 11 -12.07 15.74 -8.92
CA ASP A 11 -13.33 16.38 -8.58
C ASP A 11 -13.50 16.55 -7.05
N LYS A 12 -14.45 17.42 -6.65
CA LYS A 12 -14.71 17.70 -5.24
C LYS A 12 -15.18 16.44 -4.47
N ARG A 13 -15.98 15.57 -5.14
CA ARG A 13 -16.48 14.33 -4.53
C ARG A 13 -15.33 13.39 -4.17
N TRP A 14 -14.39 13.23 -5.11
CA TRP A 14 -13.18 12.42 -4.88
C TRP A 14 -12.37 12.96 -3.70
N LEU A 15 -12.08 14.28 -3.67
CA LEU A 15 -11.29 14.89 -2.59
C LEU A 15 -11.94 14.67 -1.23
N VAL A 16 -13.24 14.93 -1.11
CA VAL A 16 -13.96 14.75 0.16
C VAL A 16 -13.95 13.28 0.60
N LEU A 17 -14.32 12.37 -0.31
CA LEU A 17 -14.38 10.94 -0.01
C LEU A 17 -13.01 10.37 0.39
N ALA A 18 -11.98 10.67 -0.40
CA ALA A 18 -10.63 10.19 -0.14
C ALA A 18 -10.06 10.78 1.15
N SER A 19 -10.36 12.04 1.47
CA SER A 19 -9.94 12.65 2.74
C SER A 19 -10.63 12.02 3.95
N ILE A 20 -11.92 11.69 3.85
CA ILE A 20 -12.65 10.98 4.92
C ILE A 20 -12.05 9.58 5.12
N ILE A 21 -11.83 8.83 4.04
CA ILE A 21 -11.23 7.50 4.12
C ILE A 21 -9.81 7.58 4.70
N ALA A 22 -8.99 8.54 4.25
CA ALA A 22 -7.64 8.75 4.78
C ALA A 22 -7.65 9.07 6.29
N PHE A 23 -8.61 9.86 6.77
CA PHE A 23 -8.76 10.16 8.19
C PHE A 23 -9.15 8.91 9.00
N ILE A 24 -10.13 8.14 8.52
CA ILE A 24 -10.56 6.88 9.18
C ILE A 24 -9.38 5.90 9.24
N GLN A 25 -8.65 5.78 8.15
CA GLN A 25 -7.46 4.94 8.06
C GLN A 25 -6.36 5.38 9.02
N PHE A 26 -6.10 6.68 9.13
CA PHE A 26 -5.15 7.22 10.08
C PHE A 26 -5.52 6.85 11.53
N CYS A 27 -6.79 7.01 11.90
CA CYS A 27 -7.28 6.61 13.21
C CYS A 27 -7.11 5.09 13.46
N ALA A 28 -7.39 4.26 12.43
CA ALA A 28 -7.23 2.81 12.52
C ALA A 28 -5.74 2.43 12.68
N ALA A 29 -4.83 3.07 11.95
CA ALA A 29 -3.39 2.84 12.05
C ALA A 29 -2.85 3.22 13.43
N VAL A 30 -3.21 4.39 13.95
CA VAL A 30 -2.77 4.84 15.28
C VAL A 30 -3.31 3.92 16.39
N GLY A 31 -4.61 3.63 16.37
CA GLY A 31 -5.23 2.77 17.38
C GLY A 31 -4.66 1.35 17.37
N SER A 32 -4.50 0.75 16.18
CA SER A 32 -3.90 -0.58 16.06
C SER A 32 -2.41 -0.58 16.40
N GLY A 33 -1.69 0.49 16.10
CA GLY A 33 -0.27 0.65 16.42
C GLY A 33 0.00 0.55 17.91
N LEU A 34 -0.79 1.26 18.72
CA LEU A 34 -0.68 1.20 20.18
C LEU A 34 -0.95 -0.21 20.74
N ILE A 35 -1.93 -0.91 20.18
CA ILE A 35 -2.26 -2.28 20.58
C ILE A 35 -1.10 -3.24 20.22
N PHE A 36 -0.59 -3.16 18.99
CA PHE A 36 0.47 -4.07 18.53
C PHE A 36 1.81 -3.79 19.21
N GLU A 37 2.13 -2.51 19.51
CA GLU A 37 3.29 -2.17 20.32
C GLU A 37 3.22 -2.87 21.68
N SER A 38 2.14 -2.65 22.43
CA SER A 38 1.94 -3.27 23.75
C SER A 38 1.97 -4.80 23.71
N PHE A 39 1.49 -5.40 22.62
CA PHE A 39 1.49 -6.85 22.43
C PHE A 39 2.89 -7.41 22.19
N PHE A 40 3.72 -6.73 21.39
CA PHE A 40 5.02 -7.24 20.96
C PHE A 40 6.21 -6.74 21.79
N GLU A 41 6.08 -5.68 22.58
CA GLU A 41 7.20 -5.05 23.30
C GLU A 41 8.02 -6.00 24.18
N ASN A 42 7.37 -7.06 24.72
CA ASN A 42 8.00 -8.03 25.61
C ASN A 42 8.55 -9.27 24.90
N TYR A 43 8.36 -9.39 23.58
CA TYR A 43 8.75 -10.56 22.79
C TYR A 43 9.61 -10.15 21.62
N ARG A 44 10.81 -10.71 21.51
CA ARG A 44 11.71 -10.44 20.38
C ARG A 44 12.59 -11.64 20.06
N ILE A 45 12.84 -11.86 18.75
CA ILE A 45 13.76 -12.89 18.27
C ILE A 45 15.19 -12.35 18.30
N PHE A 46 15.40 -11.16 17.76
CA PHE A 46 16.67 -10.44 17.79
C PHE A 46 16.58 -9.23 18.70
N ASN A 47 17.71 -8.67 19.09
CA ASN A 47 17.78 -7.40 19.79
C ASN A 47 18.72 -6.46 19.04
N THR A 48 18.16 -5.56 18.28
CA THR A 48 18.91 -4.56 17.51
C THR A 48 18.68 -3.14 18.03
N SER A 49 18.11 -2.99 19.24
CA SER A 49 17.79 -1.68 19.84
C SER A 49 19.02 -0.81 20.12
N GLU A 50 20.19 -1.43 20.25
CA GLU A 50 21.48 -0.73 20.49
C GLU A 50 22.09 -0.13 19.22
N LEU A 51 21.59 -0.50 18.03
CA LEU A 51 22.04 0.12 16.78
C LEU A 51 21.61 1.59 16.72
N ASN A 52 22.38 2.39 15.97
CA ASN A 52 21.94 3.74 15.65
C ASN A 52 20.54 3.71 15.01
N VAL A 53 19.70 4.66 15.39
CA VAL A 53 18.28 4.72 15.01
C VAL A 53 18.08 4.75 13.49
N ILE A 54 19.02 5.34 12.73
CA ILE A 54 18.97 5.36 11.27
C ILE A 54 19.11 3.94 10.70
N TYR A 55 20.06 3.15 11.22
CA TYR A 55 20.22 1.75 10.81
C TYR A 55 19.03 0.89 11.23
N GLN A 56 18.48 1.13 12.42
CA GLN A 56 17.25 0.48 12.85
C GLN A 56 16.10 0.76 11.88
N GLY A 57 15.87 2.01 11.51
CA GLY A 57 14.81 2.40 10.58
C GLY A 57 14.97 1.78 9.20
N ILE A 58 16.19 1.79 8.64
CA ILE A 58 16.48 1.17 7.34
C ILE A 58 16.29 -0.34 7.41
N LEU A 59 16.80 -1.01 8.44
CA LEU A 59 16.67 -2.45 8.63
C LEU A 59 15.19 -2.84 8.78
N GLY A 60 14.45 -2.10 9.61
CA GLY A 60 13.01 -2.27 9.78
C GLY A 60 12.24 -2.11 8.47
N PHE A 61 12.53 -1.05 7.69
CA PHE A 61 11.92 -0.83 6.38
C PHE A 61 12.18 -2.00 5.42
N VAL A 62 13.42 -2.48 5.33
CA VAL A 62 13.77 -3.58 4.42
C VAL A 62 13.04 -4.87 4.82
N VAL A 63 13.06 -5.25 6.10
CA VAL A 63 12.38 -6.47 6.57
C VAL A 63 10.86 -6.35 6.44
N THR A 64 10.28 -5.21 6.82
CA THR A 64 8.85 -4.95 6.63
C THR A 64 8.47 -5.02 5.16
N SER A 65 9.26 -4.43 4.27
CA SER A 65 9.00 -4.45 2.82
C SER A 65 9.02 -5.85 2.22
N PHE A 66 9.87 -6.74 2.74
CA PHE A 66 9.90 -8.15 2.34
C PHE A 66 8.62 -8.88 2.75
N ILE A 67 8.19 -8.73 3.99
CA ILE A 67 6.95 -9.34 4.49
C ILE A 67 5.73 -8.76 3.76
N ALA A 68 5.71 -7.44 3.57
CA ALA A 68 4.66 -6.74 2.84
C ALA A 68 4.57 -7.16 1.38
N TYR A 69 5.67 -7.48 0.70
CA TYR A 69 5.67 -8.03 -0.65
C TYR A 69 4.85 -9.34 -0.73
N TRP A 70 5.08 -10.27 0.19
CA TRP A 70 4.36 -11.54 0.21
C TRP A 70 2.90 -11.38 0.61
N TRP A 71 2.63 -10.48 1.57
CA TRP A 71 1.28 -10.12 1.96
C TRP A 71 0.50 -9.52 0.78
N HIS A 72 1.08 -8.55 0.10
CA HIS A 72 0.49 -7.90 -1.07
C HIS A 72 0.19 -8.92 -2.19
N ARG A 73 1.15 -9.78 -2.47
CA ARG A 73 0.98 -10.86 -3.44
C ARG A 73 -0.11 -11.85 -3.03
N ALA A 74 -0.24 -12.15 -1.75
CA ALA A 74 -1.31 -13.01 -1.22
C ALA A 74 -2.69 -12.35 -1.37
N MET A 75 -2.80 -11.04 -1.11
CA MET A 75 -4.04 -10.28 -1.33
C MET A 75 -4.53 -10.37 -2.77
N HIS A 76 -3.64 -10.35 -3.75
CA HIS A 76 -3.99 -10.50 -5.17
C HIS A 76 -4.32 -11.93 -5.60
N LYS A 77 -3.94 -12.93 -4.83
CA LYS A 77 -4.18 -14.35 -5.15
C LYS A 77 -5.35 -14.97 -4.43
N ASN A 78 -5.86 -14.30 -3.39
CA ASN A 78 -6.92 -14.83 -2.54
C ASN A 78 -8.11 -13.88 -2.53
N ASP A 79 -9.28 -14.35 -2.99
CA ASP A 79 -10.51 -13.55 -3.11
C ASP A 79 -10.98 -12.95 -1.76
N PHE A 80 -10.76 -13.66 -0.65
CA PHE A 80 -11.12 -13.15 0.67
C PHE A 80 -10.19 -12.00 1.07
N LEU A 81 -8.87 -12.19 0.97
CA LEU A 81 -7.90 -11.15 1.30
C LEU A 81 -8.06 -9.93 0.39
N TRP A 82 -8.30 -10.15 -0.92
CA TRP A 82 -8.60 -9.09 -1.86
C TRP A 82 -9.75 -8.21 -1.39
N ARG A 83 -10.90 -8.80 -1.10
CA ARG A 83 -12.10 -8.06 -0.69
C ARG A 83 -11.96 -7.34 0.62
N VAL A 84 -11.29 -7.97 1.59
CA VAL A 84 -11.17 -7.43 2.96
C VAL A 84 -10.14 -6.31 3.02
N PHE A 85 -9.02 -6.47 2.35
CA PHE A 85 -7.88 -5.58 2.54
C PHE A 85 -7.60 -4.68 1.32
N HIS A 86 -7.78 -5.15 0.08
CA HIS A 86 -7.11 -4.53 -1.05
C HIS A 86 -8.01 -4.03 -2.18
N GLN A 87 -9.25 -4.53 -2.30
CA GLN A 87 -10.20 -4.17 -3.35
C GLN A 87 -10.48 -2.66 -3.41
N LEU A 88 -10.66 -2.02 -2.25
CA LEU A 88 -10.90 -0.57 -2.17
C LEU A 88 -9.72 0.22 -2.70
N HIS A 89 -8.49 -0.21 -2.39
CA HIS A 89 -7.25 0.41 -2.85
C HIS A 89 -7.12 0.41 -4.38
N HIS A 90 -7.52 -0.67 -5.02
CA HIS A 90 -7.48 -0.79 -6.48
C HIS A 90 -8.64 -0.11 -7.22
N SER A 91 -9.65 0.40 -6.50
CA SER A 91 -10.85 0.93 -7.13
C SER A 91 -10.70 2.30 -7.81
N PRO A 92 -9.81 3.24 -7.38
CA PRO A 92 -9.72 4.56 -7.98
C PRO A 92 -9.25 4.52 -9.43
N LYS A 93 -9.93 5.28 -10.29
CA LYS A 93 -9.54 5.51 -11.69
C LYS A 93 -8.37 6.49 -11.85
N ARG A 94 -7.80 6.89 -10.75
CA ARG A 94 -6.74 7.87 -10.65
C ARG A 94 -5.75 7.45 -9.58
N ILE A 95 -4.47 7.48 -9.90
CA ILE A 95 -3.39 7.30 -8.94
C ILE A 95 -2.76 8.66 -8.71
N GLU A 96 -2.78 9.10 -7.47
CA GLU A 96 -2.19 10.34 -6.99
C GLU A 96 -1.86 10.20 -5.50
N THR A 97 -1.13 11.14 -4.92
CA THR A 97 -0.68 11.07 -3.54
C THR A 97 -1.80 10.72 -2.54
N LEU A 98 -3.01 11.23 -2.75
CA LEU A 98 -4.16 10.94 -1.88
C LEU A 98 -4.62 9.47 -2.00
N SER A 99 -4.40 8.82 -3.15
CA SER A 99 -4.73 7.40 -3.32
C SER A 99 -3.86 6.47 -2.49
N ALA A 100 -2.68 6.93 -2.02
CA ALA A 100 -1.86 6.20 -1.05
C ALA A 100 -2.58 5.90 0.27
N PHE A 101 -3.57 6.73 0.59
CA PHE A 101 -4.38 6.63 1.81
C PHE A 101 -5.83 6.20 1.52
N TYR A 102 -6.14 5.83 0.28
CA TYR A 102 -7.46 5.33 -0.10
C TYR A 102 -7.51 3.81 0.06
N LEU A 103 -7.53 3.38 1.32
CA LEU A 103 -7.44 1.98 1.74
C LEU A 103 -8.62 1.60 2.63
N HIS A 104 -8.93 0.32 2.70
CA HIS A 104 -9.84 -0.18 3.71
C HIS A 104 -9.17 -0.08 5.10
N PRO A 105 -9.90 0.26 6.20
CA PRO A 105 -9.31 0.31 7.55
C PRO A 105 -8.55 -0.95 7.95
N PHE A 106 -9.04 -2.13 7.55
CA PHE A 106 -8.35 -3.40 7.80
C PHE A 106 -7.00 -3.52 7.08
N ASP A 107 -6.84 -2.93 5.88
CA ASP A 107 -5.55 -2.90 5.19
C ASP A 107 -4.53 -2.08 5.98
N SER A 108 -4.94 -0.91 6.47
CA SER A 108 -4.11 -0.08 7.34
C SER A 108 -3.71 -0.80 8.64
N MET A 109 -4.65 -1.49 9.27
CA MET A 109 -4.35 -2.29 10.47
C MET A 109 -3.37 -3.44 10.17
N ALA A 110 -3.54 -4.11 9.02
CA ALA A 110 -2.62 -5.16 8.59
C ALA A 110 -1.22 -4.60 8.32
N ALA A 111 -1.10 -3.47 7.63
CA ALA A 111 0.20 -2.81 7.40
C ALA A 111 0.88 -2.43 8.71
N THR A 112 0.14 -1.89 9.68
CA THR A 112 0.64 -1.56 11.02
C THR A 112 1.08 -2.81 11.78
N PHE A 113 0.29 -3.90 11.69
CA PHE A 113 0.66 -5.19 12.28
C PHE A 113 1.96 -5.73 11.68
N LEU A 114 2.13 -5.71 10.35
CA LEU A 114 3.35 -6.19 9.70
C LEU A 114 4.58 -5.37 10.10
N ASN A 115 4.41 -4.05 10.26
CA ASN A 115 5.50 -3.19 10.74
C ASN A 115 5.85 -3.48 12.22
N ALA A 116 4.86 -3.68 13.08
CA ALA A 116 5.08 -4.04 14.48
C ALA A 116 5.70 -5.44 14.63
N LEU A 117 5.21 -6.41 13.85
CA LEU A 117 5.75 -7.77 13.80
C LEU A 117 7.23 -7.76 13.37
N SER A 118 7.58 -7.04 12.32
CA SER A 118 8.96 -6.94 11.84
C SER A 118 9.84 -6.14 12.79
N GLY A 119 9.38 -4.99 13.26
CA GLY A 119 10.14 -4.06 14.07
C GLY A 119 10.33 -4.53 15.51
N TYR A 120 9.25 -4.77 16.24
CA TYR A 120 9.32 -5.17 17.64
C TYR A 120 9.65 -6.65 17.80
N TYR A 121 8.87 -7.54 17.18
CA TYR A 121 9.00 -8.98 17.43
C TYR A 121 10.21 -9.61 16.74
N ILE A 122 10.39 -9.40 15.43
CA ILE A 122 11.50 -10.03 14.70
C ILE A 122 12.82 -9.35 15.05
N LEU A 123 12.91 -8.04 14.84
CA LEU A 123 14.17 -7.32 14.94
C LEU A 123 14.49 -6.79 16.34
N GLY A 124 13.50 -6.59 17.20
CA GLY A 124 13.69 -5.97 18.52
C GLY A 124 14.24 -4.56 18.42
N LEU A 125 13.68 -3.76 17.52
CA LEU A 125 14.03 -2.34 17.35
C LEU A 125 13.55 -1.53 18.56
N SER A 126 14.19 -0.40 18.80
CA SER A 126 13.62 0.61 19.70
C SER A 126 12.35 1.22 19.11
N PRO A 127 11.45 1.83 19.91
CA PRO A 127 10.29 2.55 19.41
C PRO A 127 10.63 3.59 18.33
N TYR A 128 11.74 4.31 18.49
CA TYR A 128 12.23 5.27 17.50
C TYR A 128 12.62 4.62 16.16
N GLY A 129 13.24 3.41 16.24
CA GLY A 129 13.58 2.62 15.05
C GLY A 129 12.32 2.15 14.29
N VAL A 130 11.31 1.69 15.02
CA VAL A 130 10.00 1.28 14.45
C VAL A 130 9.29 2.47 13.81
N VAL A 131 9.24 3.62 14.48
CA VAL A 131 8.64 4.84 13.92
C VAL A 131 9.36 5.29 12.66
N LEU A 132 10.70 5.26 12.65
CA LEU A 132 11.47 5.62 11.45
C LEU A 132 11.24 4.63 10.30
N SER A 133 11.14 3.32 10.59
CA SER A 133 10.78 2.31 9.59
C SER A 133 9.41 2.60 8.96
N LEU A 134 8.41 2.89 9.79
CA LEU A 134 7.06 3.24 9.33
C LEU A 134 7.05 4.52 8.50
N PHE A 135 7.83 5.53 8.91
CA PHE A 135 7.97 6.79 8.18
C PHE A 135 8.58 6.57 6.78
N LEU A 136 9.65 5.75 6.69
CA LEU A 136 10.25 5.38 5.40
C LEU A 136 9.25 4.65 4.50
N ALA A 137 8.48 3.72 5.06
CA ALA A 137 7.43 3.01 4.33
C ALA A 137 6.32 3.96 3.85
N ALA A 138 5.91 4.93 4.67
CA ALA A 138 4.92 5.93 4.30
C ALA A 138 5.41 6.84 3.16
N ILE A 139 6.64 7.35 3.24
CA ILE A 139 7.24 8.15 2.15
C ILE A 139 7.31 7.34 0.86
N TYR A 140 7.76 6.09 0.95
CA TYR A 140 7.82 5.19 -0.19
C TYR A 140 6.44 4.97 -0.81
N ASN A 141 5.40 4.71 -0.01
CA ASN A 141 4.03 4.54 -0.49
C ASN A 141 3.50 5.82 -1.17
N VAL A 142 3.72 6.98 -0.58
CA VAL A 142 3.37 8.29 -1.19
C VAL A 142 4.11 8.49 -2.51
N PHE A 143 5.38 8.12 -2.60
CA PHE A 143 6.17 8.22 -3.83
C PHE A 143 5.60 7.35 -4.95
N ILE A 144 5.36 6.06 -4.71
CA ILE A 144 4.84 5.15 -5.75
C ILE A 144 3.42 5.48 -6.19
N GLN A 145 2.63 6.09 -5.31
CA GLN A 145 1.27 6.56 -5.59
C GLN A 145 1.25 7.98 -6.19
N SER A 146 2.39 8.64 -6.29
CA SER A 146 2.44 9.96 -6.93
C SER A 146 2.20 9.85 -8.45
N ASP A 147 1.62 10.91 -9.03
CA ASP A 147 1.41 11.00 -10.48
C ASP A 147 2.63 11.64 -11.18
N LEU A 148 3.83 11.22 -10.75
CA LEU A 148 5.09 11.76 -11.26
C LEU A 148 5.62 10.93 -12.42
N LYS A 149 6.24 11.61 -13.38
CA LYS A 149 7.09 10.96 -14.39
C LYS A 149 8.53 10.93 -13.89
N THR A 150 9.09 9.74 -13.82
CA THR A 150 10.42 9.53 -13.25
C THR A 150 11.38 8.87 -14.25
N PRO A 151 12.70 9.12 -14.13
CA PRO A 151 13.69 8.44 -14.95
C PRO A 151 13.63 6.92 -14.79
N ARG A 152 13.74 6.18 -15.89
CA ARG A 152 13.60 4.72 -15.89
C ARG A 152 14.60 3.99 -14.99
N TRP A 153 15.80 4.55 -14.81
CA TRP A 153 16.84 3.93 -13.99
C TRP A 153 16.43 3.80 -12.50
N ILE A 154 15.59 4.70 -11.99
CA ILE A 154 15.07 4.63 -10.62
C ILE A 154 14.35 3.28 -10.40
N GLY A 155 13.65 2.78 -11.42
CA GLY A 155 12.91 1.52 -11.36
C GLY A 155 13.78 0.27 -11.11
N PHE A 156 15.07 0.34 -11.24
CA PHE A 156 15.97 -0.76 -10.89
C PHE A 156 16.37 -0.76 -9.41
N VAL A 157 16.13 0.34 -8.71
CA VAL A 157 16.42 0.51 -7.27
C VAL A 157 15.13 0.51 -6.45
N LEU A 158 14.17 1.34 -6.85
CA LEU A 158 12.88 1.50 -6.19
C LEU A 158 11.75 1.39 -7.21
N GLN A 159 10.61 0.86 -6.80
CA GLN A 159 9.42 0.91 -7.64
C GLN A 159 9.06 2.37 -7.97
N ARG A 160 8.89 2.66 -9.26
CA ARG A 160 8.50 3.99 -9.74
C ARG A 160 6.98 4.14 -9.76
N PRO A 161 6.44 5.37 -9.75
CA PRO A 161 5.02 5.61 -9.99
C PRO A 161 4.49 4.91 -11.25
N GLU A 162 5.24 4.94 -12.34
CA GLU A 162 4.85 4.26 -13.60
C GLU A 162 4.79 2.74 -13.48
N MET A 163 5.62 2.14 -12.62
CA MET A 163 5.58 0.71 -12.32
C MET A 163 4.36 0.36 -11.48
N HIS A 164 4.02 1.21 -10.53
CA HIS A 164 2.83 1.06 -9.70
C HIS A 164 1.53 1.23 -10.50
N ARG A 165 1.55 2.09 -11.53
CA ARG A 165 0.43 2.18 -12.49
C ARG A 165 0.22 0.89 -13.29
N VAL A 166 1.28 0.15 -13.63
CA VAL A 166 1.14 -1.20 -14.22
C VAL A 166 0.43 -2.13 -13.26
N HIS A 167 0.78 -2.06 -11.96
CA HIS A 167 0.13 -2.84 -10.91
C HIS A 167 -1.37 -2.54 -10.79
N HIS A 168 -1.76 -1.26 -10.89
CA HIS A 168 -3.15 -0.80 -10.85
C HIS A 168 -3.86 -0.81 -12.21
N GLN A 169 -3.22 -1.27 -13.29
CA GLN A 169 -3.82 -1.27 -14.62
C GLN A 169 -5.13 -2.04 -14.62
N ILE A 170 -6.15 -1.48 -15.27
CA ILE A 170 -7.48 -2.08 -15.35
C ILE A 170 -7.42 -3.51 -15.89
N ASN A 171 -8.10 -4.44 -15.23
CA ASN A 171 -8.12 -5.87 -15.55
C ASN A 171 -6.75 -6.59 -15.53
N HIS A 172 -5.72 -5.98 -14.91
CA HIS A 172 -4.39 -6.60 -14.80
C HIS A 172 -4.06 -7.01 -13.36
N HIS A 173 -3.97 -6.06 -12.44
CA HIS A 173 -3.74 -6.24 -10.99
C HIS A 173 -2.66 -7.27 -10.64
N ALA A 174 -1.55 -7.23 -11.36
CA ALA A 174 -0.41 -8.12 -11.19
C ALA A 174 0.90 -7.35 -11.29
N GLN A 175 2.02 -8.00 -10.97
CA GLN A 175 3.37 -7.44 -11.04
C GLN A 175 3.61 -6.27 -10.08
N ASN A 176 4.87 -5.95 -9.82
CA ASN A 176 5.30 -4.81 -9.01
C ASN A 176 4.60 -4.73 -7.63
N TYR A 177 4.73 -5.79 -6.83
CA TYR A 177 4.07 -5.90 -5.52
C TYR A 177 4.83 -5.20 -4.38
N GLY A 178 6.09 -4.80 -4.59
CA GLY A 178 6.91 -4.20 -3.54
C GLY A 178 8.05 -3.35 -4.07
N ILE A 179 9.12 -3.20 -3.29
CA ILE A 179 10.34 -2.58 -3.79
C ILE A 179 10.98 -3.46 -4.85
N SER A 180 11.64 -2.84 -5.82
CA SER A 180 12.11 -3.49 -7.05
C SER A 180 12.94 -4.76 -6.83
N ILE A 181 13.72 -4.82 -5.75
CA ILE A 181 14.54 -5.99 -5.44
C ILE A 181 13.69 -7.25 -5.23
N TRP A 182 12.55 -7.15 -4.53
CA TRP A 182 11.68 -8.31 -4.31
C TRP A 182 10.99 -8.73 -5.60
N ASP A 183 10.52 -7.77 -6.38
CA ASP A 183 9.90 -8.06 -7.67
C ASP A 183 10.88 -8.73 -8.66
N VAL A 184 12.17 -8.33 -8.66
CA VAL A 184 13.22 -8.98 -9.45
C VAL A 184 13.48 -10.40 -8.96
N LEU A 185 13.68 -10.59 -7.65
CA LEU A 185 13.99 -11.90 -7.08
C LEU A 185 12.87 -12.93 -7.27
N PHE A 186 11.61 -12.47 -7.23
CA PHE A 186 10.45 -13.36 -7.30
C PHE A 186 9.66 -13.29 -8.62
N GLY A 187 10.26 -12.66 -9.65
CA GLY A 187 9.77 -12.73 -11.04
C GLY A 187 8.53 -11.90 -11.33
N THR A 188 8.27 -10.86 -10.55
CA THR A 188 7.10 -9.96 -10.72
C THR A 188 7.48 -8.55 -11.19
N PHE A 189 8.75 -8.32 -11.52
CA PHE A 189 9.29 -7.04 -11.94
C PHE A 189 8.83 -6.62 -13.34
N LYS A 190 8.30 -5.40 -13.45
CA LYS A 190 7.95 -4.77 -14.71
C LYS A 190 8.26 -3.28 -14.67
N ASN A 191 9.30 -2.85 -15.39
CA ASN A 191 9.68 -1.44 -15.50
C ASN A 191 9.29 -0.91 -16.88
N PRO A 192 8.10 -0.29 -17.05
CA PRO A 192 7.56 0.08 -18.34
C PRO A 192 8.32 1.26 -18.96
N THR A 193 8.34 1.31 -20.28
CA THR A 193 8.80 2.46 -21.07
C THR A 193 7.65 3.41 -21.42
N GLN A 194 6.43 2.88 -21.47
CA GLN A 194 5.21 3.61 -21.78
C GLN A 194 4.38 3.82 -20.52
N TYR A 195 3.68 4.93 -20.47
CA TYR A 195 2.78 5.27 -19.39
C TYR A 195 1.45 4.52 -19.55
N VAL A 196 0.95 3.92 -18.44
CA VAL A 196 -0.36 3.26 -18.42
C VAL A 196 -1.43 4.30 -18.14
N ASP A 197 -2.30 4.54 -19.09
CA ASP A 197 -3.36 5.57 -18.97
C ASP A 197 -4.54 5.09 -18.12
N GLU A 198 -4.97 3.83 -18.28
CA GLU A 198 -6.17 3.29 -17.62
C GLU A 198 -5.82 2.45 -16.39
N VAL A 199 -6.24 2.94 -15.23
CA VAL A 199 -6.02 2.30 -13.91
C VAL A 199 -7.33 2.19 -13.15
N GLY A 200 -7.35 1.34 -12.15
CA GLY A 200 -8.49 1.17 -11.25
C GLY A 200 -9.54 0.21 -11.81
N PHE A 201 -10.80 0.48 -11.48
CA PHE A 201 -11.95 -0.29 -11.95
C PHE A 201 -12.75 0.48 -13.01
N GLU A 202 -13.61 -0.22 -13.74
CA GLU A 202 -14.65 0.40 -14.55
C GLU A 202 -15.51 1.36 -13.69
N GLN A 203 -16.04 2.42 -14.31
CA GLN A 203 -16.76 3.49 -13.61
C GLN A 203 -17.85 2.95 -12.67
N THR A 204 -18.68 2.04 -13.15
CA THR A 204 -19.78 1.47 -12.38
C THR A 204 -19.34 0.68 -11.15
N ARG A 205 -18.15 0.11 -11.17
CA ARG A 205 -17.57 -0.64 -10.05
C ARG A 205 -16.81 0.27 -9.07
N SER A 206 -16.08 1.24 -9.59
CA SER A 206 -15.32 2.20 -8.76
C SER A 206 -16.23 3.07 -7.88
N GLU A 207 -17.49 3.30 -8.31
CA GLU A 207 -18.47 4.05 -7.53
C GLU A 207 -19.12 3.25 -6.39
N ARG A 208 -18.94 1.93 -6.35
CA ARG A 208 -19.50 1.04 -5.32
C ARG A 208 -18.68 1.03 -4.02
N VAL A 209 -18.26 2.21 -3.57
CA VAL A 209 -17.37 2.36 -2.40
C VAL A 209 -17.98 1.75 -1.14
N PHE A 210 -19.27 1.99 -0.87
CA PHE A 210 -19.94 1.41 0.28
C PHE A 210 -19.94 -0.11 0.25
N ASP A 211 -20.19 -0.72 -0.91
CA ASP A 211 -20.15 -2.18 -1.06
C ASP A 211 -18.75 -2.73 -0.71
N MET A 212 -17.67 -2.04 -1.13
CA MET A 212 -16.30 -2.42 -0.79
C MET A 212 -16.00 -2.25 0.71
N LEU A 213 -16.50 -1.19 1.34
CA LEU A 213 -16.35 -0.97 2.79
C LEU A 213 -17.08 -2.02 3.64
N ILE A 214 -18.15 -2.62 3.12
CA ILE A 214 -18.82 -3.76 3.76
C ILE A 214 -18.39 -5.12 3.18
N LEU A 215 -17.19 -5.15 2.60
CA LEU A 215 -16.51 -6.36 2.12
C LEU A 215 -17.22 -7.11 0.99
N GLN A 216 -18.10 -6.46 0.25
CA GLN A 216 -18.75 -7.06 -0.91
C GLN A 216 -17.82 -7.03 -2.12
N ASP A 217 -17.81 -8.12 -2.89
CA ASP A 217 -17.10 -8.20 -4.14
C ASP A 217 -17.85 -7.41 -5.23
N VAL A 218 -17.22 -6.33 -5.72
CA VAL A 218 -17.82 -5.48 -6.75
C VAL A 218 -17.79 -6.09 -8.14
N TYR A 219 -17.05 -7.19 -8.35
CA TYR A 219 -17.06 -7.96 -9.60
C TYR A 219 -18.25 -8.92 -9.67
N LYS A 220 -18.85 -9.29 -8.55
CA LYS A 220 -20.09 -10.08 -8.53
C LYS A 220 -21.30 -9.20 -8.71
N LYS A 221 -22.26 -9.64 -9.56
CA LYS A 221 -23.53 -8.94 -9.72
C LYS A 221 -24.25 -8.85 -8.37
N LYS A 222 -24.82 -7.69 -8.03
CA LYS A 222 -25.75 -7.60 -6.90
C LYS A 222 -26.87 -8.63 -7.11
N LYS A 223 -27.09 -9.51 -6.13
CA LYS A 223 -28.33 -10.30 -6.12
C LYS A 223 -29.46 -9.30 -5.97
N THR A 224 -30.19 -9.06 -7.04
CA THR A 224 -31.50 -8.38 -6.96
C THR A 224 -32.42 -9.30 -6.19
N ASN A 225 -32.65 -8.99 -4.91
CA ASN A 225 -33.78 -9.58 -4.22
C ASN A 225 -35.05 -9.14 -4.96
N LYS A 226 -35.65 -10.08 -5.70
CA LYS A 226 -37.01 -9.93 -6.21
C LYS A 226 -37.97 -10.12 -5.04
#